data_f6424fed56aa72783fbeb1ed59b7cae6
#
_entry.id   f6424fed56aa72783fbeb1ed59b7cae6
#
_cell.length_a   1.000
_cell.length_b   1.000
_cell.length_c   1.000
_cell.angle_alpha   90.00
_cell.angle_beta   90.00
_cell.angle_gamma   90.00
#
_symmetry.space_group_name_H-M   'P 1'
#
loop_
_entity.id
_entity.type
_entity.pdbx_description
1 polymer ?
#
loop_
_entity_poly.entity_id
_entity_poly.type
_entity_poly.pdbx_seq_one_letter_code
_entity_poly.pdbx_strand_id
1 'polypeptide(L)'
;MKMRMEPTLEKYVRKGLKALKKSDRNLFRVGGPTPLSSLNIESAHKDTDYHKRFHNSPLWDYYLLLYKRGRRVFYLEAHPARVDQIERVLKKAEWLRQRADHDEAMPSTDNRPLFWIPAGSVKISATSIEAHLLADKKIHLLLKSQSLADFWD
;
A
#
# COMPACT_ATOMS: atom_id res chain seq x y z
N MET A 1 -8.39 -12.53 13.08
CA MET A 1 -9.43 -12.17 12.09
C MET A 1 -9.15 -12.86 10.77
N LYS A 2 -10.16 -13.47 10.21
CA LYS A 2 -10.01 -14.10 8.89
C LYS A 2 -10.08 -13.03 7.80
N MET A 3 -9.04 -12.94 6.97
CA MET A 3 -9.05 -12.02 5.84
C MET A 3 -9.95 -12.56 4.74
N ARG A 4 -10.85 -11.71 4.26
CA ARG A 4 -11.72 -12.02 3.14
C ARG A 4 -11.38 -11.10 1.98
N MET A 5 -11.45 -11.65 0.79
CA MET A 5 -11.35 -10.91 -0.45
C MET A 5 -12.52 -11.32 -1.35
N GLU A 6 -12.97 -10.40 -2.17
CA GLU A 6 -13.96 -10.77 -3.15
C GLU A 6 -13.40 -11.82 -4.11
N PRO A 7 -14.20 -12.81 -4.53
CA PRO A 7 -13.72 -13.86 -5.44
C PRO A 7 -13.08 -13.30 -6.72
N THR A 8 -13.58 -12.15 -7.20
CA THR A 8 -13.04 -11.50 -8.39
C THR A 8 -11.63 -10.93 -8.18
N LEU A 9 -11.24 -10.62 -6.93
CA LEU A 9 -9.91 -10.11 -6.61
C LEU A 9 -8.91 -11.22 -6.32
N GLU A 10 -9.36 -12.36 -5.81
CA GLU A 10 -8.48 -13.46 -5.41
C GLU A 10 -7.58 -13.95 -6.55
N LYS A 11 -8.07 -13.94 -7.78
CA LYS A 11 -7.28 -14.36 -8.94
C LYS A 11 -6.05 -13.49 -9.20
N TYR A 12 -6.03 -12.27 -8.66
CA TYR A 12 -4.89 -11.35 -8.81
C TYR A 12 -3.91 -11.42 -7.66
N VAL A 13 -4.26 -12.15 -6.61
CA VAL A 13 -3.35 -12.40 -5.50
C VAL A 13 -2.27 -13.38 -5.98
N ARG A 14 -1.01 -13.06 -5.73
CA ARG A 14 0.13 -13.86 -6.14
C ARG A 14 1.02 -14.16 -4.94
N LYS A 15 1.66 -15.31 -4.99
CA LYS A 15 2.59 -15.74 -3.95
C LYS A 15 3.80 -14.80 -3.90
N GLY A 16 4.22 -14.44 -2.70
CA GLY A 16 5.36 -13.56 -2.49
C GLY A 16 5.12 -12.16 -3.07
N LEU A 17 6.04 -11.68 -3.86
CA LEU A 17 6.00 -10.36 -4.48
C LEU A 17 5.54 -10.36 -5.93
N LYS A 18 5.02 -11.49 -6.42
CA LYS A 18 4.76 -11.66 -7.86
C LYS A 18 3.69 -10.74 -8.44
N ALA A 19 2.80 -10.18 -7.63
CA ALA A 19 1.79 -9.24 -8.10
C ALA A 19 2.37 -7.84 -8.38
N LEU A 20 3.54 -7.53 -7.84
CA LEU A 20 4.16 -6.22 -7.99
C LEU A 20 4.83 -6.11 -9.35
N LYS A 21 4.80 -4.90 -9.91
CA LYS A 21 5.57 -4.61 -11.13
C LYS A 21 7.05 -4.82 -10.84
N LYS A 22 7.78 -5.34 -11.84
CA LYS A 22 9.18 -5.70 -11.68
C LYS A 22 10.05 -4.53 -11.20
N SER A 23 9.80 -3.33 -11.73
CA SER A 23 10.50 -2.12 -11.32
C SER A 23 10.22 -1.76 -9.87
N ASP A 24 9.00 -2.01 -9.39
CA ASP A 24 8.61 -1.68 -8.02
C ASP A 24 9.17 -2.68 -7.01
N ARG A 25 9.33 -3.95 -7.40
CA ARG A 25 9.91 -4.98 -6.51
C ARG A 25 11.28 -4.60 -5.97
N ASN A 26 12.06 -3.91 -6.78
CA ASN A 26 13.41 -3.49 -6.38
C ASN A 26 13.40 -2.38 -5.34
N LEU A 27 12.28 -1.69 -5.18
CA LEU A 27 12.13 -0.63 -4.20
C LEU A 27 11.75 -1.18 -2.82
N PHE A 28 11.16 -2.38 -2.76
CA PHE A 28 10.65 -2.90 -1.51
C PHE A 28 11.75 -3.57 -0.69
N ARG A 29 11.84 -3.13 0.55
CA ARG A 29 12.74 -3.68 1.54
C ARG A 29 11.91 -4.29 2.65
N VAL A 30 11.69 -5.60 2.57
CA VAL A 30 10.90 -6.30 3.60
C VAL A 30 11.73 -6.44 4.88
N GLY A 31 12.99 -6.82 4.76
CA GLY A 31 13.92 -6.87 5.88
C GLY A 31 13.68 -7.99 6.87
N GLY A 32 12.96 -9.02 6.47
CA GLY A 32 12.62 -10.09 7.39
C GLY A 32 11.91 -11.23 6.68
N PRO A 33 10.74 -11.67 7.16
CA PRO A 33 10.07 -12.84 6.62
C PRO A 33 9.65 -12.63 5.16
N THR A 34 9.65 -13.73 4.39
CA THR A 34 9.18 -13.69 3.01
C THR A 34 7.69 -13.41 2.97
N PRO A 35 7.23 -12.48 2.12
CA PRO A 35 5.80 -12.25 1.98
C PRO A 35 5.06 -13.51 1.54
N LEU A 36 3.91 -13.77 2.16
CA LEU A 36 3.05 -14.89 1.77
C LEU A 36 2.39 -14.62 0.43
N SER A 37 1.88 -13.42 0.24
CA SER A 37 1.18 -13.04 -0.98
C SER A 37 1.21 -11.54 -1.20
N SER A 38 0.88 -11.14 -2.42
CA SER A 38 0.77 -9.74 -2.82
C SER A 38 -0.39 -9.55 -3.78
N LEU A 39 -0.86 -8.33 -3.88
CA LEU A 39 -1.93 -7.94 -4.80
C LEU A 39 -1.61 -6.58 -5.41
N ASN A 40 -1.71 -6.49 -6.73
CA ASN A 40 -1.73 -5.21 -7.42
C ASN A 40 -3.18 -4.72 -7.45
N ILE A 41 -3.49 -3.75 -6.60
CA ILE A 41 -4.86 -3.26 -6.41
C ILE A 41 -5.40 -2.64 -7.70
N GLU A 42 -4.58 -1.84 -8.38
CA GLU A 42 -5.00 -1.18 -9.62
C GLU A 42 -5.38 -2.20 -10.70
N SER A 43 -4.52 -3.20 -10.93
CA SER A 43 -4.78 -4.23 -11.93
C SER A 43 -6.03 -5.04 -11.58
N ALA A 44 -6.20 -5.39 -10.30
CA ALA A 44 -7.37 -6.14 -9.86
C ALA A 44 -8.66 -5.37 -10.13
N HIS A 45 -8.67 -4.07 -9.81
CA HIS A 45 -9.87 -3.26 -10.01
C HIS A 45 -10.19 -2.98 -11.49
N LYS A 46 -9.17 -2.92 -12.35
CA LYS A 46 -9.39 -2.72 -13.78
C LYS A 46 -10.13 -3.87 -14.45
N ASP A 47 -9.91 -5.09 -13.99
CA ASP A 47 -10.41 -6.29 -14.63
C ASP A 47 -11.59 -6.94 -13.89
N THR A 48 -12.23 -6.20 -12.97
CA THR A 48 -13.37 -6.68 -12.19
C THR A 48 -14.58 -5.78 -12.40
N ASP A 49 -15.72 -6.15 -11.81
CA ASP A 49 -16.91 -5.29 -11.79
C ASP A 49 -16.65 -3.97 -11.06
N TYR A 50 -15.62 -3.91 -10.23
CA TYR A 50 -15.20 -2.67 -9.59
C TYR A 50 -14.74 -1.61 -10.58
N HIS A 51 -14.28 -1.98 -11.75
CA HIS A 51 -13.83 -1.01 -12.74
C HIS A 51 -14.93 0.02 -13.08
N LYS A 52 -16.15 -0.44 -13.27
CA LYS A 52 -17.27 0.46 -13.55
C LYS A 52 -17.57 1.40 -12.37
N ARG A 53 -17.40 0.89 -11.16
CA ARG A 53 -17.68 1.62 -9.93
C ARG A 53 -16.56 2.55 -9.51
N PHE A 54 -15.32 2.17 -9.78
CA PHE A 54 -14.14 2.85 -9.25
C PHE A 54 -13.14 3.30 -10.32
N HIS A 55 -13.53 3.36 -11.60
CA HIS A 55 -12.57 3.65 -12.67
C HIS A 55 -11.86 5.01 -12.54
N ASN A 56 -12.49 5.98 -11.89
CA ASN A 56 -11.90 7.28 -11.60
C ASN A 56 -11.42 7.42 -10.16
N SER A 57 -11.43 6.31 -9.40
CA SER A 57 -11.00 6.35 -8.01
C SER A 57 -9.48 6.40 -7.89
N PRO A 58 -8.97 7.11 -6.89
CA PRO A 58 -7.53 7.17 -6.63
C PRO A 58 -7.06 5.89 -5.94
N LEU A 59 -6.77 4.86 -6.72
CA LEU A 59 -6.40 3.54 -6.22
C LEU A 59 -5.00 3.53 -5.62
N TRP A 60 -4.87 2.89 -4.45
CA TRP A 60 -3.56 2.55 -3.87
C TRP A 60 -2.89 1.47 -4.71
N ASP A 61 -1.55 1.38 -4.70
CA ASP A 61 -0.86 0.46 -5.60
C ASP A 61 -0.94 -1.00 -5.19
N TYR A 62 -0.48 -1.33 -3.99
CA TYR A 62 -0.28 -2.73 -3.61
C TYR A 62 -0.62 -3.02 -2.17
N TYR A 63 -0.89 -4.30 -1.85
CA TYR A 63 -0.70 -4.77 -0.50
C TYR A 63 0.23 -6.00 -0.48
N LEU A 64 0.85 -6.20 0.67
CA LEU A 64 1.62 -7.40 0.99
C LEU A 64 1.06 -8.04 2.24
N LEU A 65 0.91 -9.36 2.20
CA LEU A 65 0.58 -10.15 3.37
C LEU A 65 1.85 -10.84 3.86
N LEU A 66 2.25 -10.50 5.08
CA LEU A 66 3.40 -11.12 5.73
C LEU A 66 2.96 -11.92 6.94
N TYR A 67 3.76 -12.91 7.31
CA TYR A 67 3.54 -13.71 8.50
C TYR A 67 4.84 -13.85 9.28
N LYS A 68 4.81 -13.48 10.55
CA LYS A 68 5.92 -13.67 11.48
C LYS A 68 5.37 -14.13 12.84
N ARG A 69 4.68 -13.27 13.55
CA ARG A 69 3.99 -13.60 14.81
C ARG A 69 2.48 -13.43 14.67
N GLY A 70 2.00 -13.59 13.46
CA GLY A 70 0.64 -13.34 13.05
C GLY A 70 0.65 -12.73 11.66
N ARG A 71 -0.51 -12.64 11.07
CA ARG A 71 -0.65 -12.05 9.74
C ARG A 71 -0.65 -10.54 9.84
N ARG A 72 0.14 -9.90 8.97
CA ARG A 72 0.19 -8.44 8.82
C ARG A 72 0.00 -8.07 7.37
N VAL A 73 -0.85 -7.08 7.14
CA VAL A 73 -1.04 -6.51 5.80
C VAL A 73 -0.34 -5.16 5.77
N PHE A 74 0.51 -4.98 4.76
CA PHE A 74 1.15 -3.71 4.48
C PHE A 74 0.62 -3.18 3.16
N TYR A 75 0.09 -1.97 3.18
CA TYR A 75 -0.35 -1.28 1.97
C TYR A 75 0.78 -0.36 1.49
N LEU A 76 1.16 -0.51 0.24
CA LEU A 76 2.35 0.12 -0.32
C LEU A 76 2.01 0.94 -1.56
N GLU A 77 2.56 2.13 -1.63
CA GLU A 77 2.43 3.03 -2.77
C GLU A 77 3.84 3.36 -3.29
N ALA A 78 4.09 3.11 -4.58
CA ALA A 78 5.39 3.38 -5.21
C ALA A 78 5.28 4.58 -6.14
N HIS A 79 5.78 5.72 -5.70
CA HIS A 79 5.75 6.99 -6.44
C HIS A 79 6.97 7.84 -6.12
N PRO A 80 7.35 8.75 -7.03
CA PRO A 80 8.33 9.77 -6.67
C PRO A 80 7.86 10.59 -5.47
N ALA A 81 8.73 10.78 -4.49
CA ALA A 81 8.41 11.52 -3.26
C ALA A 81 8.68 13.01 -3.44
N ARG A 82 7.78 13.68 -4.14
CA ARG A 82 7.83 15.12 -4.43
C ARG A 82 6.62 15.82 -3.85
N VAL A 83 6.77 17.11 -3.58
CA VAL A 83 5.69 17.94 -3.03
C VAL A 83 4.44 17.93 -3.91
N ASP A 84 4.60 17.92 -5.22
CA ASP A 84 3.49 17.90 -6.18
C ASP A 84 2.69 16.59 -6.16
N GLN A 85 3.19 15.54 -5.50
CA GLN A 85 2.51 14.25 -5.36
C GLN A 85 1.71 14.10 -4.06
N ILE A 86 1.90 15.00 -3.10
CA ILE A 86 1.32 14.87 -1.75
C ILE A 86 -0.19 14.79 -1.79
N GLU A 87 -0.85 15.73 -2.46
CA GLU A 87 -2.31 15.76 -2.52
C GLU A 87 -2.88 14.48 -3.12
N ARG A 88 -2.25 13.98 -4.17
CA ARG A 88 -2.65 12.73 -4.81
C ARG A 88 -2.53 11.54 -3.86
N VAL A 89 -1.43 11.44 -3.13
CA VAL A 89 -1.21 10.34 -2.17
C VAL A 89 -2.19 10.44 -1.01
N LEU A 90 -2.48 11.64 -0.53
CA LEU A 90 -3.48 11.83 0.53
C LEU A 90 -4.87 11.35 0.08
N LYS A 91 -5.28 11.65 -1.15
CA LYS A 91 -6.55 11.19 -1.70
C LYS A 91 -6.59 9.67 -1.84
N LYS A 92 -5.50 9.08 -2.28
CA LYS A 92 -5.36 7.62 -2.37
C LYS A 92 -5.47 6.95 -1.01
N ALA A 93 -4.83 7.54 0.00
CA ALA A 93 -4.89 7.01 1.36
C ALA A 93 -6.31 7.07 1.92
N GLU A 94 -7.01 8.17 1.72
CA GLU A 94 -8.39 8.31 2.16
C GLU A 94 -9.31 7.28 1.49
N TRP A 95 -9.18 7.12 0.19
CA TRP A 95 -9.94 6.13 -0.55
C TRP A 95 -9.67 4.71 -0.02
N LEU A 96 -8.41 4.36 0.17
CA LEU A 96 -8.02 3.03 0.66
C LEU A 96 -8.60 2.76 2.05
N ARG A 97 -8.50 3.70 2.98
CA ARG A 97 -9.00 3.51 4.34
C ARG A 97 -10.50 3.32 4.36
N GLN A 98 -11.23 4.14 3.61
CA GLN A 98 -12.67 3.98 3.51
C GLN A 98 -13.04 2.62 2.91
N ARG A 99 -12.36 2.24 1.85
CA ARG A 99 -12.61 0.97 1.16
C ARG A 99 -12.27 -0.23 2.04
N ALA A 100 -11.07 -0.24 2.61
CA ALA A 100 -10.59 -1.39 3.39
C ALA A 100 -11.30 -1.52 4.76
N ASP A 101 -11.65 -0.39 5.38
CA ASP A 101 -12.25 -0.42 6.72
C ASP A 101 -13.75 -0.68 6.69
N HIS A 102 -14.41 -0.47 5.55
CA HIS A 102 -15.87 -0.61 5.41
C HIS A 102 -16.31 -1.70 4.43
N ASP A 103 -15.39 -2.39 3.79
CA ASP A 103 -15.71 -3.41 2.79
C ASP A 103 -14.90 -4.67 3.03
N GLU A 104 -15.57 -5.81 3.12
CA GLU A 104 -14.93 -7.11 3.33
C GLU A 104 -14.06 -7.58 2.15
N ALA A 105 -14.16 -6.91 1.01
CA ALA A 105 -13.37 -7.25 -0.17
C ALA A 105 -11.87 -7.06 0.03
N MET A 106 -11.48 -6.17 0.97
CA MET A 106 -10.08 -5.87 1.25
C MET A 106 -9.81 -5.98 2.75
N PRO A 107 -8.59 -6.43 3.14
CA PRO A 107 -8.21 -6.44 4.55
C PRO A 107 -8.24 -5.03 5.13
N SER A 108 -8.73 -4.90 6.37
CA SER A 108 -8.76 -3.61 7.06
C SER A 108 -7.35 -3.03 7.23
N THR A 109 -7.25 -1.70 7.21
CA THR A 109 -6.00 -1.02 7.52
C THR A 109 -5.66 -1.11 9.01
N ASP A 110 -6.63 -1.45 9.87
CA ASP A 110 -6.49 -1.55 11.33
C ASP A 110 -5.83 -0.29 11.95
N ASN A 111 -6.07 0.86 11.31
CA ASN A 111 -5.51 2.14 11.74
C ASN A 111 -3.97 2.14 11.75
N ARG A 112 -3.35 1.26 10.99
CA ARG A 112 -1.90 1.16 10.84
C ARG A 112 -1.38 2.12 9.79
N PRO A 113 -0.07 2.39 9.78
CA PRO A 113 0.51 3.21 8.74
C PRO A 113 0.32 2.61 7.35
N LEU A 114 0.06 3.47 6.39
CA LEU A 114 0.21 3.16 4.97
C LEU A 114 1.61 3.58 4.57
N PHE A 115 2.22 2.87 3.64
CA PHE A 115 3.62 3.10 3.29
C PHE A 115 3.75 3.69 1.89
N TRP A 116 4.47 4.78 1.80
CA TRP A 116 4.88 5.38 0.55
C TRP A 116 6.35 5.05 0.32
N ILE A 117 6.62 4.26 -0.72
CA ILE A 117 7.98 3.88 -1.10
C ILE A 117 8.45 4.85 -2.18
N PRO A 118 9.45 5.71 -1.88
CA PRO A 118 9.92 6.68 -2.87
C PRO A 118 10.58 6.01 -4.07
N ALA A 119 10.13 6.36 -5.26
CA ALA A 119 10.81 5.99 -6.50
C ALA A 119 11.81 7.11 -6.80
N GLY A 120 13.09 6.88 -6.51
CA GLY A 120 14.14 7.88 -6.65
C GLY A 120 14.41 8.64 -5.35
N SER A 121 14.96 9.84 -5.46
CA SER A 121 15.31 10.64 -4.29
C SER A 121 14.07 11.27 -3.64
N VAL A 122 14.14 11.44 -2.31
CA VAL A 122 13.08 12.10 -1.56
C VAL A 122 13.25 13.61 -1.68
N LYS A 123 12.21 14.30 -2.13
CA LYS A 123 12.17 15.76 -2.28
C LYS A 123 11.21 16.42 -1.28
N ILE A 124 10.85 15.71 -0.22
CA ILE A 124 9.97 16.22 0.83
C ILE A 124 10.82 16.39 2.08
N SER A 125 10.90 17.62 2.59
CA SER A 125 11.64 17.88 3.84
C SER A 125 10.90 17.28 5.04
N ALA A 126 11.63 16.65 5.94
CA ALA A 126 11.07 16.02 7.13
C ALA A 126 10.38 17.04 8.08
N THR A 127 10.74 18.31 7.99
CA THR A 127 10.18 19.37 8.83
C THR A 127 9.13 20.20 8.11
N SER A 128 8.76 19.84 6.89
CA SER A 128 7.81 20.60 6.09
C SER A 128 6.36 20.39 6.57
N ILE A 129 5.47 21.28 6.15
CA ILE A 129 4.03 21.13 6.36
C ILE A 129 3.54 19.86 5.69
N GLU A 130 4.06 19.55 4.51
CA GLU A 130 3.72 18.35 3.75
C GLU A 130 4.05 17.07 4.53
N ALA A 131 5.21 17.04 5.18
CA ALA A 131 5.58 15.89 6.03
C ALA A 131 4.63 15.72 7.21
N HIS A 132 4.19 16.83 7.82
CA HIS A 132 3.20 16.79 8.90
C HIS A 132 1.83 16.29 8.40
N LEU A 133 1.41 16.70 7.21
CA LEU A 133 0.16 16.21 6.62
C LEU A 133 0.19 14.71 6.41
N LEU A 134 1.30 14.18 5.92
CA LEU A 134 1.47 12.74 5.76
C LEU A 134 1.39 12.02 7.10
N ALA A 135 2.09 12.52 8.11
CA ALA A 135 2.08 11.92 9.45
C ALA A 135 0.69 11.93 10.08
N ASP A 136 -0.06 13.03 9.92
CA ASP A 136 -1.43 13.14 10.43
C ASP A 136 -2.36 12.11 9.81
N LYS A 137 -2.12 11.74 8.57
CA LYS A 137 -2.91 10.72 7.85
C LYS A 137 -2.32 9.33 8.00
N LYS A 138 -1.31 9.16 8.86
CA LYS A 138 -0.62 7.89 9.10
C LYS A 138 -0.06 7.29 7.81
N ILE A 139 0.53 8.12 6.99
CA ILE A 139 1.28 7.71 5.81
C ILE A 139 2.74 7.83 6.14
N HIS A 140 3.44 6.70 6.12
CA HIS A 140 4.87 6.65 6.40
C HIS A 140 5.67 6.61 5.11
N LEU A 141 6.55 7.59 4.93
CA LEU A 141 7.49 7.63 3.82
C LEU A 141 8.68 6.74 4.17
N LEU A 142 8.79 5.58 3.50
CA LEU A 142 9.81 4.60 3.82
C LEU A 142 11.18 5.03 3.26
N LEU A 143 12.08 5.36 4.15
CA LEU A 143 13.43 5.81 3.78
C LEU A 143 14.33 4.62 3.41
N LYS A 144 15.42 4.89 2.69
CA LYS A 144 16.35 3.84 2.23
C LYS A 144 16.94 3.00 3.36
N SER A 145 17.12 3.57 4.54
CA SER A 145 17.66 2.89 5.72
C SER A 145 16.62 2.03 6.45
N GLN A 146 15.36 2.10 6.05
CA GLN A 146 14.25 1.44 6.71
C GLN A 146 13.77 0.24 5.90
N SER A 147 13.15 -0.72 6.59
CA SER A 147 12.47 -1.85 5.95
C SER A 147 11.11 -2.03 6.59
N LEU A 148 10.24 -2.81 5.93
CA LEU A 148 8.90 -3.09 6.47
C LEU A 148 8.97 -3.82 7.82
N ALA A 149 10.02 -4.62 8.05
CA ALA A 149 10.21 -5.31 9.33
C ALA A 149 10.37 -4.34 10.50
N ASP A 150 10.84 -3.12 10.27
CA ASP A 150 10.98 -2.10 11.31
C ASP A 150 9.63 -1.65 11.87
N PHE A 151 8.55 -1.93 11.16
CA PHE A 151 7.17 -1.53 11.52
C PHE A 151 6.31 -2.74 11.85
N TRP A 152 6.93 -3.85 12.25
CA TRP A 152 6.26 -5.13 12.37
C TRP A 152 5.25 -5.20 13.51
N ASP A 153 5.29 -4.42 14.46
CA ASP A 153 4.32 -4.48 15.54
C ASP A 153 2.98 -3.87 15.16
#